data_a61fd8dffc55239e3329bb061c3fe5bb
#
_entry.id   a61fd8dffc55239e3329bb061c3fe5bb
#
_cell.length_a   1.000
_cell.length_b   1.000
_cell.length_c   1.000
_cell.angle_alpha   90.00
_cell.angle_beta   90.00
_cell.angle_gamma   90.00
#
_symmetry.space_group_name_H-M   'P 1'
#
loop_
_entity.id
_entity.type
_entity.pdbx_description
1 polymer ?
#
loop_
_entity_poly.entity_id
_entity_poly.type
_entity_poly.pdbx_seq_one_letter_code
_entity_poly.pdbx_strand_id
1 'polypeptide(L)'
;MDIWQTIISWLHRSGLHIDPETAQAVGDAAAQVGDVAAKAGQAVGQMDMGAMLALAAALGWASGFRLYAVVFVVGMLGVTGVMPLPGSLHVLAHPMVLVISGGLLFVEFFADKIPVVDSVWDLFQSVLRIPAGAALAASVFGADNTTMAMAAALMGGTLAVTSQAAKTTTRALINTSPEPFSNVGASLAE
;
A
#
# COMPACT_ATOMS: atom_id res chain seq x y z
N MET A 1 8.19 12.64 -25.34
CA MET A 1 9.24 11.60 -25.36
C MET A 1 8.88 10.62 -24.25
N ASP A 2 8.60 9.39 -24.62
CA ASP A 2 8.02 8.43 -23.68
C ASP A 2 9.10 7.98 -22.69
N ILE A 3 8.87 8.20 -21.37
CA ILE A 3 9.80 7.83 -20.28
C ILE A 3 10.21 6.35 -20.44
N TRP A 4 9.29 5.55 -20.94
CA TRP A 4 9.48 4.13 -21.19
C TRP A 4 10.55 3.83 -22.25
N GLN A 5 10.52 4.54 -23.35
CA GLN A 5 11.55 4.43 -24.41
C GLN A 5 12.93 4.85 -23.89
N THR A 6 12.97 5.82 -23.00
CA THR A 6 14.21 6.26 -22.37
C THR A 6 14.80 5.18 -21.45
N ILE A 7 13.94 4.52 -20.66
CA ILE A 7 14.35 3.41 -19.76
C ILE A 7 14.85 2.22 -20.58
N ILE A 8 14.12 1.81 -21.61
CA ILE A 8 14.51 0.70 -22.47
C ILE A 8 15.85 0.98 -23.18
N SER A 9 16.04 2.20 -23.70
CA SER A 9 17.28 2.59 -24.36
C SER A 9 18.48 2.65 -23.38
N TRP A 10 18.23 2.99 -22.13
CA TRP A 10 19.24 2.98 -21.07
C TRP A 10 19.63 1.54 -20.69
N LEU A 11 18.65 0.64 -20.56
CA LEU A 11 18.86 -0.78 -20.25
C LEU A 11 19.67 -1.46 -21.37
N HIS A 12 19.34 -1.22 -22.63
CA HIS A 12 20.12 -1.74 -23.77
C HIS A 12 21.56 -1.24 -23.77
N ARG A 13 21.79 0.04 -23.42
CA ARG A 13 23.14 0.60 -23.28
C ARG A 13 23.91 0.00 -22.11
N SER A 14 23.22 -0.46 -21.07
CA SER A 14 23.82 -1.12 -19.90
C SER A 14 24.10 -2.61 -20.13
N GLY A 15 23.86 -3.15 -21.33
CA GLY A 15 24.09 -4.56 -21.67
C GLY A 15 22.97 -5.51 -21.24
N LEU A 16 21.88 -4.99 -20.68
CA LEU A 16 20.68 -5.78 -20.37
C LEU A 16 19.77 -5.81 -21.60
N HIS A 17 19.72 -6.95 -22.27
CA HIS A 17 18.80 -7.19 -23.36
C HIS A 17 17.48 -7.69 -22.78
N ILE A 18 16.45 -6.85 -22.83
CA ILE A 18 15.09 -7.26 -22.50
C ILE A 18 14.44 -7.70 -23.81
N ASP A 19 13.90 -8.90 -23.81
CA ASP A 19 13.11 -9.44 -24.89
C ASP A 19 11.95 -8.49 -25.25
N PRO A 20 11.70 -8.23 -26.56
CA PRO A 20 10.68 -7.28 -27.00
C PRO A 20 9.28 -7.59 -26.48
N GLU A 21 8.93 -8.87 -26.31
CA GLU A 21 7.64 -9.30 -25.77
C GLU A 21 7.50 -8.91 -24.30
N THR A 22 8.54 -9.12 -23.50
CA THR A 22 8.60 -8.68 -22.09
C THR A 22 8.54 -7.16 -21.97
N ALA A 23 9.24 -6.43 -22.85
CA ALA A 23 9.21 -4.97 -22.87
C ALA A 23 7.80 -4.44 -23.20
N GLN A 24 7.08 -5.06 -24.13
CA GLN A 24 5.70 -4.72 -24.46
C GLN A 24 4.76 -5.06 -23.31
N ALA A 25 4.86 -6.26 -22.72
CA ALA A 25 4.00 -6.67 -21.59
C ALA A 25 4.14 -5.73 -20.39
N VAL A 26 5.37 -5.31 -20.07
CA VAL A 26 5.62 -4.34 -19.01
C VAL A 26 5.10 -2.94 -19.39
N GLY A 27 5.23 -2.54 -20.65
CA GLY A 27 4.66 -1.30 -21.18
C GLY A 27 3.13 -1.26 -21.08
N ASP A 28 2.47 -2.35 -21.47
CA ASP A 28 1.02 -2.49 -21.39
C ASP A 28 0.52 -2.51 -19.93
N ALA A 29 1.22 -3.21 -19.06
CA ALA A 29 0.93 -3.20 -17.62
C ALA A 29 1.10 -1.80 -17.02
N ALA A 30 2.15 -1.09 -17.37
CA ALA A 30 2.38 0.28 -16.93
C ALA A 30 1.29 1.24 -17.45
N ALA A 31 0.85 1.07 -18.70
CA ALA A 31 -0.24 1.85 -19.28
C ALA A 31 -1.58 1.57 -18.57
N GLN A 32 -1.89 0.29 -18.25
CA GLN A 32 -3.08 -0.09 -17.49
C GLN A 32 -3.07 0.52 -16.08
N VAL A 33 -1.93 0.45 -15.39
CA VAL A 33 -1.78 1.08 -14.07
C VAL A 33 -1.98 2.59 -14.18
N GLY A 34 -1.41 3.23 -15.21
CA GLY A 34 -1.60 4.66 -15.48
C GLY A 34 -3.06 5.04 -15.73
N ASP A 35 -3.81 4.24 -16.50
CA ASP A 35 -5.23 4.47 -16.78
C ASP A 35 -6.10 4.30 -15.52
N VAL A 36 -5.86 3.24 -14.75
CA VAL A 36 -6.56 3.02 -13.45
C VAL A 36 -6.26 4.16 -12.49
N ALA A 37 -5.03 4.61 -12.44
CA ALA A 37 -4.59 5.70 -11.58
C ALA A 37 -5.22 7.04 -12.01
N ALA A 38 -5.31 7.32 -13.31
CA ALA A 38 -5.97 8.52 -13.84
C ALA A 38 -7.48 8.52 -13.52
N LYS A 39 -8.15 7.38 -13.68
CA LYS A 39 -9.56 7.21 -13.30
C LYS A 39 -9.78 7.39 -11.80
N ALA A 40 -8.90 6.83 -10.97
CA ALA A 40 -8.92 7.05 -9.53
C ALA A 40 -8.73 8.54 -9.17
N GLY A 41 -7.82 9.23 -9.85
CA GLY A 41 -7.60 10.67 -9.67
C GLY A 41 -8.83 11.52 -9.98
N GLN A 42 -9.52 11.22 -11.08
CA GLN A 42 -10.78 11.88 -11.42
C GLN A 42 -11.88 11.61 -10.40
N ALA A 43 -11.97 10.37 -9.92
CA ALA A 43 -12.95 9.99 -8.89
C ALA A 43 -12.69 10.73 -7.57
N VAL A 44 -11.43 10.90 -7.15
CA VAL A 44 -11.08 11.64 -5.92
C VAL A 44 -11.45 13.10 -6.01
N GLY A 45 -11.29 13.75 -7.18
CA GLY A 45 -11.65 15.15 -7.38
C GLY A 45 -13.16 15.43 -7.29
N GLN A 46 -13.99 14.38 -7.35
CA GLN A 46 -15.47 14.46 -7.27
C GLN A 46 -16.00 13.64 -6.07
N MET A 47 -15.16 13.33 -5.09
CA MET A 47 -15.59 12.53 -3.94
C MET A 47 -16.68 13.23 -3.15
N ASP A 48 -17.82 12.59 -3.07
CA ASP A 48 -18.85 12.89 -2.09
C ASP A 48 -18.47 12.29 -0.71
N MET A 49 -19.29 12.54 0.29
CA MET A 49 -19.08 12.04 1.65
C MET A 49 -18.98 10.51 1.69
N GLY A 50 -19.77 9.82 0.87
CA GLY A 50 -19.75 8.34 0.79
C GLY A 50 -18.42 7.81 0.26
N ALA A 51 -17.90 8.42 -0.80
CA ALA A 51 -16.61 8.06 -1.38
C ALA A 51 -15.44 8.36 -0.42
N MET A 52 -15.48 9.47 0.31
CA MET A 52 -14.48 9.77 1.35
C MET A 52 -14.50 8.73 2.48
N LEU A 53 -15.68 8.30 2.94
CA LEU A 53 -15.81 7.24 3.93
C LEU A 53 -15.30 5.90 3.40
N ALA A 54 -15.59 5.58 2.14
CA ALA A 54 -15.09 4.37 1.50
C ALA A 54 -13.56 4.37 1.38
N LEU A 55 -12.96 5.51 1.03
CA LEU A 55 -11.51 5.68 1.00
C LEU A 55 -10.91 5.52 2.40
N ALA A 56 -11.49 6.15 3.41
CA ALA A 56 -11.05 6.03 4.80
C ALA A 56 -11.12 4.56 5.29
N ALA A 57 -12.20 3.86 4.95
CA ALA A 57 -12.36 2.45 5.25
C ALA A 57 -11.30 1.58 4.55
N ALA A 58 -11.06 1.83 3.27
CA ALA A 58 -10.06 1.12 2.48
C ALA A 58 -8.64 1.30 3.04
N LEU A 59 -8.27 2.54 3.39
CA LEU A 59 -6.96 2.84 4.00
C LEU A 59 -6.81 2.18 5.36
N GLY A 60 -7.84 2.22 6.21
CA GLY A 60 -7.86 1.53 7.49
C GLY A 60 -7.69 0.03 7.33
N TRP A 61 -8.46 -0.59 6.45
CA TRP A 61 -8.37 -2.02 6.16
C TRP A 61 -6.99 -2.42 5.63
N ALA A 62 -6.51 -1.73 4.59
CA ALA A 62 -5.25 -2.05 3.93
C ALA A 62 -4.04 -1.88 4.86
N SER A 63 -4.06 -0.89 5.76
CA SER A 63 -2.99 -0.66 6.73
C SER A 63 -2.82 -1.82 7.72
N GLY A 64 -3.88 -2.55 8.03
CA GLY A 64 -3.82 -3.74 8.88
C GLY A 64 -3.08 -4.92 8.23
N PHE A 65 -3.02 -4.97 6.90
CA PHE A 65 -2.20 -5.96 6.18
C PHE A 65 -0.74 -5.52 6.06
N ARG A 66 -0.48 -4.35 5.41
CA ARG A 66 0.86 -3.83 5.11
C ARG A 66 0.88 -2.31 5.21
N LEU A 67 1.10 -1.81 6.42
CA LEU A 67 1.07 -0.38 6.71
C LEU A 67 2.03 0.43 5.82
N TYR A 68 3.29 0.02 5.75
CA TYR A 68 4.31 0.78 5.01
C TYR A 68 4.08 0.76 3.51
N ALA A 69 3.52 -0.32 2.97
CA ALA A 69 3.11 -0.38 1.57
C ALA A 69 1.99 0.62 1.27
N VAL A 70 0.97 0.72 2.14
CA VAL A 70 -0.13 1.68 1.97
C VAL A 70 0.39 3.11 2.02
N VAL A 71 1.20 3.47 3.02
CA VAL A 71 1.79 4.82 3.16
C VAL A 71 2.63 5.17 1.95
N PHE A 72 3.49 4.24 1.50
CA PHE A 72 4.38 4.46 0.36
C PHE A 72 3.60 4.61 -0.95
N VAL A 73 2.66 3.70 -1.24
CA VAL A 73 1.89 3.72 -2.50
C VAL A 73 1.01 4.96 -2.56
N VAL A 74 0.28 5.30 -1.50
CA VAL A 74 -0.57 6.51 -1.46
C VAL A 74 0.28 7.76 -1.60
N GLY A 75 1.43 7.82 -0.92
CA GLY A 75 2.37 8.94 -1.05
C GLY A 75 2.92 9.07 -2.47
N MET A 76 3.28 7.96 -3.12
CA MET A 76 3.73 7.96 -4.53
C MET A 76 2.65 8.44 -5.48
N LEU A 77 1.39 8.02 -5.30
CA LEU A 77 0.27 8.51 -6.10
C LEU A 77 0.09 10.03 -5.95
N GLY A 78 0.32 10.56 -4.75
CA GLY A 78 0.30 11.99 -4.51
C GLY A 78 1.45 12.75 -5.19
N VAL A 79 2.70 12.26 -5.08
CA VAL A 79 3.86 12.91 -5.71
C VAL A 79 3.80 12.88 -7.23
N THR A 80 3.34 11.78 -7.80
CA THR A 80 3.21 11.64 -9.25
C THR A 80 2.04 12.46 -9.83
N GLY A 81 1.19 13.05 -8.96
CA GLY A 81 0.02 13.79 -9.38
C GLY A 81 -1.08 12.95 -10.01
N VAL A 82 -0.93 11.64 -9.96
CA VAL A 82 -1.90 10.68 -10.49
C VAL A 82 -3.21 10.74 -9.70
N MET A 83 -3.12 10.94 -8.38
CA MET A 83 -4.27 11.04 -7.51
C MET A 83 -4.16 12.27 -6.60
N PRO A 84 -5.09 13.25 -6.66
CA PRO A 84 -5.15 14.31 -5.68
C PRO A 84 -5.52 13.71 -4.32
N LEU A 85 -4.68 13.94 -3.32
CA LEU A 85 -4.91 13.39 -1.99
C LEU A 85 -5.85 14.29 -1.20
N PRO A 86 -7.02 13.80 -0.72
CA PRO A 86 -7.95 14.60 0.06
C PRO A 86 -7.44 14.84 1.48
N GLY A 87 -7.96 15.88 2.12
CA GLY A 87 -7.69 16.20 3.52
C GLY A 87 -6.21 16.38 3.83
N SER A 88 -5.74 15.73 4.86
CA SER A 88 -4.34 15.77 5.30
C SER A 88 -3.46 14.66 4.68
N LEU A 89 -3.99 13.81 3.81
CA LEU A 89 -3.23 12.73 3.17
C LEU A 89 -2.06 13.23 2.32
N HIS A 90 -2.08 14.50 1.85
CA HIS A 90 -0.98 15.09 1.10
C HIS A 90 0.36 15.05 1.87
N VAL A 91 0.33 14.93 3.19
CA VAL A 91 1.53 14.73 4.02
C VAL A 91 2.28 13.45 3.64
N LEU A 92 1.59 12.42 3.15
CA LEU A 92 2.22 11.18 2.71
C LEU A 92 3.09 11.36 1.47
N ALA A 93 2.82 12.39 0.66
CA ALA A 93 3.63 12.76 -0.51
C ALA A 93 4.94 13.47 -0.14
N HIS A 94 5.18 13.74 1.15
CA HIS A 94 6.43 14.36 1.58
C HIS A 94 7.63 13.43 1.36
N PRO A 95 8.76 13.90 0.79
CA PRO A 95 9.90 13.04 0.46
C PRO A 95 10.44 12.21 1.63
N MET A 96 10.47 12.78 2.84
CA MET A 96 10.89 12.07 4.05
C MET A 96 9.97 10.89 4.38
N VAL A 97 8.65 11.07 4.22
CA VAL A 97 7.66 10.00 4.47
C VAL A 97 7.84 8.88 3.46
N LEU A 98 8.07 9.21 2.19
CA LEU A 98 8.33 8.24 1.13
C LEU A 98 9.62 7.45 1.35
N VAL A 99 10.71 8.14 1.71
CA VAL A 99 11.99 7.46 2.00
C VAL A 99 11.85 6.53 3.20
N ILE A 100 11.22 7.00 4.28
CA ILE A 100 11.04 6.19 5.49
C ILE A 100 10.10 5.01 5.22
N SER A 101 8.94 5.24 4.62
CA SER A 101 7.98 4.16 4.34
C SER A 101 8.50 3.17 3.32
N GLY A 102 9.21 3.62 2.28
CA GLY A 102 9.88 2.75 1.31
C GLY A 102 10.99 1.92 1.94
N GLY A 103 11.81 2.54 2.81
CA GLY A 103 12.85 1.84 3.56
C GLY A 103 12.27 0.79 4.52
N LEU A 104 11.19 1.13 5.25
CA LEU A 104 10.52 0.19 6.15
C LEU A 104 9.80 -0.93 5.37
N LEU A 105 9.22 -0.63 4.22
CA LEU A 105 8.66 -1.65 3.32
C LEU A 105 9.74 -2.63 2.84
N PHE A 106 10.93 -2.12 2.51
CA PHE A 106 12.06 -2.95 2.14
C PHE A 106 12.50 -3.84 3.31
N VAL A 107 12.62 -3.28 4.52
CA VAL A 107 12.94 -4.05 5.73
C VAL A 107 11.87 -5.12 6.00
N GLU A 108 10.58 -4.77 5.90
CA GLU A 108 9.46 -5.72 6.05
C GLU A 108 9.59 -6.90 5.07
N PHE A 109 9.91 -6.62 3.81
CA PHE A 109 10.08 -7.66 2.79
C PHE A 109 11.19 -8.68 3.13
N PHE A 110 12.29 -8.24 3.72
CA PHE A 110 13.37 -9.12 4.14
C PHE A 110 13.10 -9.78 5.49
N ALA A 111 12.48 -9.07 6.43
CA ALA A 111 12.11 -9.61 7.74
C ALA A 111 11.15 -10.79 7.60
N ASP A 112 10.18 -10.72 6.70
CA ASP A 112 9.22 -11.80 6.41
C ASP A 112 9.88 -13.11 5.92
N LYS A 113 11.14 -13.06 5.49
CA LYS A 113 11.89 -14.25 5.01
C LYS A 113 12.67 -14.98 6.12
N ILE A 114 12.79 -14.40 7.30
CA ILE A 114 13.57 -14.96 8.42
C ILE A 114 12.59 -15.28 9.57
N PRO A 115 12.30 -16.56 9.86
CA PRO A 115 11.19 -16.97 10.72
C PRO A 115 11.17 -16.34 12.12
N VAL A 116 12.33 -16.11 12.73
CA VAL A 116 12.43 -15.50 14.07
C VAL A 116 12.25 -13.99 14.00
N VAL A 117 12.82 -13.38 12.97
CA VAL A 117 12.72 -11.92 12.73
C VAL A 117 11.30 -11.55 12.36
N ASP A 118 10.64 -12.34 11.52
CA ASP A 118 9.24 -12.18 11.11
C ASP A 118 8.31 -12.10 12.34
N SER A 119 8.42 -13.04 13.26
CA SER A 119 7.55 -13.07 14.45
C SER A 119 7.72 -11.84 15.36
N VAL A 120 8.95 -11.40 15.58
CA VAL A 120 9.25 -10.21 16.39
C VAL A 120 8.79 -8.93 15.66
N TRP A 121 9.02 -8.88 14.35
CA TRP A 121 8.64 -7.76 13.49
C TRP A 121 7.12 -7.61 13.41
N ASP A 122 6.39 -8.71 13.21
CA ASP A 122 4.92 -8.72 13.21
C ASP A 122 4.33 -8.27 14.55
N LEU A 123 4.91 -8.69 15.67
CA LEU A 123 4.46 -8.25 17.00
C LEU A 123 4.65 -6.73 17.16
N PHE A 124 5.79 -6.18 16.77
CA PHE A 124 6.06 -4.76 16.82
C PHE A 124 5.11 -3.97 15.90
N GLN A 125 4.93 -4.44 14.68
CA GLN A 125 4.03 -3.81 13.72
C GLN A 125 2.55 -3.87 14.14
N SER A 126 2.13 -4.93 14.84
CA SER A 126 0.76 -5.08 15.33
C SER A 126 0.32 -3.90 16.18
N VAL A 127 1.21 -3.40 17.02
CA VAL A 127 0.94 -2.22 17.86
C VAL A 127 0.85 -0.94 17.03
N LEU A 128 1.60 -0.82 15.94
CA LEU A 128 1.64 0.38 15.11
C LEU A 128 0.51 0.43 14.07
N ARG A 129 0.11 -0.70 13.51
CA ARG A 129 -0.87 -0.76 12.41
C ARG A 129 -2.24 -0.21 12.79
N ILE A 130 -2.69 -0.46 14.02
CA ILE A 130 -4.01 -0.01 14.50
C ILE A 130 -4.09 1.51 14.61
N PRO A 131 -3.21 2.19 15.37
CA PRO A 131 -3.25 3.65 15.44
C PRO A 131 -2.92 4.32 14.10
N ALA A 132 -2.04 3.72 13.30
CA ALA A 132 -1.74 4.23 11.97
C ALA A 132 -2.92 4.10 11.01
N GLY A 133 -3.66 2.98 11.05
CA GLY A 133 -4.89 2.81 10.27
C GLY A 133 -5.98 3.82 10.66
N ALA A 134 -6.12 4.09 11.95
CA ALA A 134 -7.00 5.13 12.44
C ALA A 134 -6.57 6.53 11.95
N ALA A 135 -5.26 6.84 12.03
CA ALA A 135 -4.72 8.12 11.57
C ALA A 135 -4.87 8.31 10.05
N LEU A 136 -4.60 7.28 9.25
CA LEU A 136 -4.79 7.31 7.80
C LEU A 136 -6.25 7.56 7.42
N ALA A 137 -7.19 6.87 8.06
CA ALA A 137 -8.61 7.06 7.83
C ALA A 137 -9.08 8.47 8.22
N ALA A 138 -8.63 8.99 9.38
CA ALA A 138 -8.93 10.35 9.82
C ALA A 138 -8.38 11.40 8.85
N SER A 139 -7.20 11.17 8.30
CA SER A 139 -6.51 12.09 7.39
C SER A 139 -7.26 12.35 6.09
N VAL A 140 -8.19 11.46 5.71
CA VAL A 140 -9.08 11.67 4.54
C VAL A 140 -9.94 12.92 4.72
N PHE A 141 -10.41 13.19 5.94
CA PHE A 141 -11.27 14.34 6.23
C PHE A 141 -10.51 15.61 6.63
N GLY A 142 -9.24 15.46 7.03
CA GLY A 142 -8.40 16.58 7.46
C GLY A 142 -8.87 17.26 8.74
N ALA A 143 -8.30 18.44 9.02
CA ALA A 143 -8.60 19.20 10.24
C ALA A 143 -9.95 19.97 10.16
N ASP A 144 -10.45 20.22 8.96
CA ASP A 144 -11.65 21.06 8.75
C ASP A 144 -12.95 20.35 9.17
N ASN A 145 -12.94 19.01 9.22
CA ASN A 145 -14.09 18.22 9.62
C ASN A 145 -13.72 17.23 10.73
N THR A 146 -13.45 17.77 11.91
CA THR A 146 -12.99 17.00 13.09
C THR A 146 -13.95 15.87 13.47
N THR A 147 -15.26 16.09 13.38
CA THR A 147 -16.26 15.07 13.74
C THR A 147 -16.17 13.86 12.81
N MET A 148 -16.07 14.11 11.50
CA MET A 148 -15.94 13.03 10.52
C MET A 148 -14.57 12.37 10.59
N ALA A 149 -13.51 13.14 10.86
CA ALA A 149 -12.17 12.60 11.09
C ALA A 149 -12.15 11.64 12.30
N MET A 150 -12.83 11.96 13.40
CA MET A 150 -12.95 11.07 14.54
C MET A 150 -13.75 9.81 14.23
N ALA A 151 -14.87 9.93 13.53
CA ALA A 151 -15.65 8.77 13.09
C ALA A 151 -14.84 7.86 12.15
N ALA A 152 -14.13 8.46 11.21
CA ALA A 152 -13.23 7.75 10.29
C ALA A 152 -12.06 7.08 11.03
N ALA A 153 -11.50 7.73 12.06
CA ALA A 153 -10.46 7.13 12.91
C ALA A 153 -10.93 5.85 13.61
N LEU A 154 -12.12 5.91 14.22
CA LEU A 154 -12.71 4.73 14.88
C LEU A 154 -12.97 3.61 13.88
N MET A 155 -13.54 3.94 12.72
CA MET A 155 -13.79 2.99 11.65
C MET A 155 -12.48 2.40 11.12
N GLY A 156 -11.50 3.22 10.78
CA GLY A 156 -10.22 2.79 10.22
C GLY A 156 -9.40 1.96 11.19
N GLY A 157 -9.37 2.34 12.47
CA GLY A 157 -8.73 1.55 13.52
C GLY A 157 -9.38 0.17 13.70
N THR A 158 -10.71 0.11 13.74
CA THR A 158 -11.46 -1.15 13.82
C THR A 158 -11.21 -2.05 12.61
N LEU A 159 -11.20 -1.47 11.40
CA LEU A 159 -10.91 -2.21 10.17
C LEU A 159 -9.46 -2.70 10.13
N ALA A 160 -8.50 -1.91 10.63
CA ALA A 160 -7.10 -2.34 10.77
C ALA A 160 -6.95 -3.54 11.71
N VAL A 161 -7.64 -3.53 12.87
CA VAL A 161 -7.69 -4.69 13.77
C VAL A 161 -8.26 -5.91 13.06
N THR A 162 -9.37 -5.75 12.35
CA THR A 162 -10.06 -6.86 11.68
C THR A 162 -9.21 -7.47 10.57
N SER A 163 -8.59 -6.64 9.74
CA SER A 163 -7.71 -7.12 8.66
C SER A 163 -6.45 -7.79 9.21
N GLN A 164 -5.86 -7.24 10.27
CA GLN A 164 -4.72 -7.86 10.94
C GLN A 164 -5.09 -9.20 11.58
N ALA A 165 -6.24 -9.31 12.24
CA ALA A 165 -6.74 -10.55 12.80
C ALA A 165 -6.96 -11.60 11.70
N ALA A 166 -7.53 -11.20 10.55
CA ALA A 166 -7.69 -12.07 9.40
C ALA A 166 -6.33 -12.60 8.89
N LYS A 167 -5.34 -11.73 8.71
CA LYS A 167 -3.97 -12.12 8.33
C LYS A 167 -3.38 -13.12 9.31
N THR A 168 -3.42 -12.83 10.61
CA THR A 168 -2.85 -13.68 11.66
C THR A 168 -3.54 -15.04 11.73
N THR A 169 -4.87 -15.07 11.61
CA THR A 169 -5.65 -16.32 11.61
C THR A 169 -5.32 -17.18 10.40
N THR A 170 -5.21 -16.57 9.21
CA THR A 170 -4.85 -17.27 7.98
C THR A 170 -3.46 -17.90 8.10
N ARG A 171 -2.47 -17.16 8.61
CA ARG A 171 -1.12 -17.69 8.88
C ARG A 171 -1.14 -18.84 9.87
N ALA A 172 -1.91 -18.74 10.97
CA ALA A 172 -2.04 -19.80 11.96
C ALA A 172 -2.63 -21.08 11.35
N LEU A 173 -3.67 -20.94 10.51
CA LEU A 173 -4.29 -22.07 9.81
C LEU A 173 -3.32 -22.76 8.83
N ILE A 174 -2.55 -21.97 8.08
CA ILE A 174 -1.55 -22.49 7.14
C ILE A 174 -0.45 -23.22 7.88
N ASN A 175 0.06 -22.66 8.97
CA ASN A 175 1.11 -23.28 9.78
C ASN A 175 0.68 -24.57 10.49
N THR A 176 -0.62 -24.79 10.68
CA THR A 176 -1.18 -26.04 11.22
C THR A 176 -1.47 -27.09 10.14
N SER A 177 -1.37 -26.72 8.86
CA SER A 177 -1.55 -27.64 7.74
C SER A 177 -0.33 -28.58 7.61
N PRO A 178 -0.52 -29.91 7.51
CA PRO A 178 0.59 -30.87 7.44
C PRO A 178 1.30 -30.90 6.08
N GLU A 179 0.86 -30.11 5.10
CA GLU A 179 1.43 -30.10 3.75
C GLU A 179 2.47 -28.99 3.55
N PRO A 180 3.75 -29.36 3.23
CA PRO A 180 4.80 -28.34 3.03
C PRO A 180 4.56 -27.41 1.84
N PHE A 181 3.71 -27.78 0.89
CA PHE A 181 3.40 -26.99 -0.29
C PHE A 181 2.43 -25.82 -0.03
N SER A 182 1.57 -25.93 0.98
CA SER A 182 0.64 -24.86 1.37
C SER A 182 1.37 -23.63 1.94
N ASN A 183 2.46 -23.86 2.70
CA ASN A 183 3.28 -22.80 3.26
C ASN A 183 4.03 -21.99 2.19
N VAL A 184 4.54 -22.66 1.16
CA VAL A 184 5.23 -22.00 0.04
C VAL A 184 4.26 -21.22 -0.82
N GLY A 185 3.08 -21.78 -1.13
CA GLY A 185 2.04 -21.12 -1.91
C GLY A 185 1.50 -19.87 -1.22
N ALA A 186 1.28 -19.91 0.08
CA ALA A 186 0.81 -18.77 0.86
C ALA A 186 1.86 -17.65 0.97
N SER A 187 3.14 -18.02 1.15
CA SER A 187 4.25 -17.06 1.17
C SER A 187 4.48 -16.34 -0.17
N LEU A 188 4.02 -16.92 -1.27
CA LEU A 188 4.09 -16.30 -2.60
C LEU A 188 2.86 -15.42 -2.91
N ALA A 189 1.74 -15.64 -2.20
CA ALA A 189 0.48 -14.91 -2.40
C ALA A 189 0.35 -13.67 -1.49
N GLU A 190 1.20 -13.52 -0.48
CA GLU A 190 1.31 -12.35 0.40
C GLU A 190 2.23 -11.28 -0.19
#